data_c62b6f776732d004ba47cbfefd77c97f
#
_entry.id   c62b6f776732d004ba47cbfefd77c97f
#
_cell.length_a   1.000
_cell.length_b   1.000
_cell.length_c   1.000
_cell.angle_alpha   90.00
_cell.angle_beta   90.00
_cell.angle_gamma   90.00
#
_symmetry.space_group_name_H-M   'P 1'
#
loop_
_entity.id
_entity.type
_entity.pdbx_description
1 polymer ?
#
loop_
_entity_poly.entity_id
_entity_poly.type
_entity_poly.pdbx_seq_one_letter_code
_entity_poly.pdbx_strand_id
1 'polypeptide(L)'
;MNKPILGISMGDPFGNGPEITVKALSDKTIYDRCRPVVIGDVSSMEYAAKVAKKVSGIDMKIRPIKVISEANYEYGVIDVYDMGIVKAEDIPGDPENPKPFGLGATALGGEAAFQYVVKVIELAMAGEIAATLTNALSKEAINMA
;
A
#
# COMPACT_ATOMS: atom_id res chain seq x y z
N MET A 1 -23.25 -13.67 -2.79
CA MET A 1 -22.90 -12.44 -3.52
C MET A 1 -21.44 -12.07 -3.25
N ASN A 2 -20.70 -11.84 -4.29
CA ASN A 2 -19.29 -11.46 -4.13
C ASN A 2 -19.17 -10.02 -3.62
N LYS A 3 -18.36 -9.83 -2.60
CA LYS A 3 -18.03 -8.51 -2.09
C LYS A 3 -17.23 -7.72 -3.15
N PRO A 4 -17.37 -6.39 -3.22
CA PRO A 4 -16.61 -5.59 -4.19
C PRO A 4 -15.11 -5.62 -3.89
N ILE A 5 -14.31 -5.60 -4.97
CA ILE A 5 -12.86 -5.45 -4.86
C ILE A 5 -12.55 -3.96 -4.72
N LEU A 6 -11.90 -3.60 -3.63
CA LEU A 6 -11.47 -2.24 -3.33
C LEU A 6 -9.96 -2.12 -3.61
N GLY A 7 -9.60 -1.30 -4.60
CA GLY A 7 -8.21 -0.98 -4.88
C GLY A 7 -7.76 0.22 -4.05
N ILE A 8 -6.74 0.01 -3.21
CA ILE A 8 -6.21 1.03 -2.31
C ILE A 8 -4.84 1.46 -2.85
N SER A 9 -4.74 2.69 -3.35
CA SER A 9 -3.42 3.22 -3.71
C SER A 9 -2.65 3.54 -2.42
N MET A 10 -1.40 3.06 -2.36
CA MET A 10 -0.59 3.11 -1.15
C MET A 10 -0.26 4.53 -0.70
N GLY A 11 -0.29 5.50 -1.62
CA GLY A 11 0.15 6.87 -1.36
C GLY A 11 1.66 6.99 -1.43
N ASP A 12 2.22 8.04 -0.82
CA ASP A 12 3.67 8.25 -0.79
C ASP A 12 4.34 7.10 -0.04
N PRO A 13 5.24 6.34 -0.68
CA PRO A 13 5.90 5.20 -0.06
C PRO A 13 6.78 5.57 1.14
N PHE A 14 7.17 6.83 1.25
CA PHE A 14 7.99 7.36 2.36
C PHE A 14 7.16 8.17 3.36
N GLY A 15 5.84 8.21 3.17
CA GLY A 15 4.89 8.88 4.07
C GLY A 15 4.16 7.89 4.99
N ASN A 16 3.00 8.34 5.47
CA ASN A 16 2.20 7.58 6.43
C ASN A 16 1.26 6.55 5.79
N GLY A 17 1.06 6.63 4.47
CA GLY A 17 0.08 5.80 3.77
C GLY A 17 0.25 4.31 3.99
N PRO A 18 1.45 3.76 3.79
CA PRO A 18 1.69 2.33 4.00
C PRO A 18 1.34 1.85 5.41
N GLU A 19 1.77 2.59 6.44
CA GLU A 19 1.49 2.24 7.84
C GLU A 19 0.00 2.32 8.17
N ILE A 20 -0.67 3.39 7.72
CA ILE A 20 -2.11 3.58 7.90
C ILE A 20 -2.87 2.42 7.23
N THR A 21 -2.44 2.00 6.05
CA THR A 21 -3.05 0.88 5.32
C THR A 21 -2.92 -0.43 6.11
N VAL A 22 -1.74 -0.73 6.64
CA VAL A 22 -1.53 -1.92 7.47
C VAL A 22 -2.46 -1.91 8.68
N LYS A 23 -2.53 -0.79 9.37
CA LYS A 23 -3.39 -0.63 10.57
C LYS A 23 -4.87 -0.77 10.23
N ALA A 24 -5.32 -0.13 9.15
CA ALA A 24 -6.71 -0.21 8.72
C ALA A 24 -7.11 -1.64 8.35
N LEU A 25 -6.28 -2.34 7.61
CA LEU A 25 -6.54 -3.71 7.17
C LEU A 25 -6.34 -4.76 8.27
N SER A 26 -5.88 -4.36 9.44
CA SER A 26 -5.89 -5.21 10.63
C SER A 26 -7.29 -5.34 11.25
N ASP A 27 -8.24 -4.53 10.81
CA ASP A 27 -9.65 -4.65 11.20
C ASP A 27 -10.34 -5.70 10.32
N LYS A 28 -10.66 -6.83 10.93
CA LYS A 28 -11.31 -7.95 10.24
C LYS A 28 -12.65 -7.58 9.61
N THR A 29 -13.37 -6.62 10.17
CA THR A 29 -14.69 -6.20 9.66
C THR A 29 -14.62 -5.61 8.25
N ILE A 30 -13.47 -5.09 7.84
CA ILE A 30 -13.26 -4.60 6.47
C ILE A 30 -13.39 -5.75 5.47
N TYR A 31 -12.81 -6.91 5.80
CA TYR A 31 -12.87 -8.11 4.95
C TYR A 31 -14.28 -8.72 4.90
N ASP A 32 -15.15 -8.37 5.84
CA ASP A 32 -16.56 -8.77 5.80
C ASP A 32 -17.35 -7.94 4.77
N ARG A 33 -16.88 -6.74 4.44
CA ARG A 33 -17.57 -5.78 3.57
C ARG A 33 -17.01 -5.69 2.16
N CYS A 34 -15.71 -5.87 2.00
CA CYS A 34 -15.05 -5.76 0.71
C CYS A 34 -13.87 -6.71 0.59
N ARG A 35 -13.33 -6.79 -0.60
CA ARG A 35 -12.08 -7.51 -0.91
C ARG A 35 -10.99 -6.50 -1.19
N PRO A 36 -10.18 -6.10 -0.17
CA PRO A 36 -9.18 -5.07 -0.35
C PRO A 36 -7.92 -5.61 -1.03
N VAL A 37 -7.36 -4.82 -1.92
CA VAL A 37 -6.05 -5.04 -2.54
C VAL A 37 -5.30 -3.72 -2.58
N VAL A 38 -4.03 -3.75 -2.19
CA VAL A 38 -3.18 -2.55 -2.19
C VAL A 38 -2.43 -2.46 -3.52
N ILE A 39 -2.43 -1.29 -4.12
CA ILE A 39 -1.61 -0.98 -5.28
C ILE A 39 -0.46 -0.10 -4.82
N GLY A 40 0.75 -0.65 -4.91
CA GLY A 40 1.94 0.01 -4.39
C GLY A 40 3.20 -0.82 -4.57
N ASP A 41 4.09 -0.75 -3.60
CA ASP A 41 5.33 -1.51 -3.59
C ASP A 41 5.42 -2.39 -2.34
N VAL A 42 5.76 -3.64 -2.55
CA VAL A 42 5.92 -4.63 -1.47
C VAL A 42 6.99 -4.19 -0.47
N SER A 43 8.09 -3.60 -0.95
CA SER A 43 9.17 -3.12 -0.08
C SER A 43 8.67 -2.14 0.99
N SER A 44 7.88 -1.15 0.59
CA SER A 44 7.32 -0.15 1.51
C SER A 44 6.27 -0.76 2.44
N MET A 45 5.44 -1.65 1.92
CA MET A 45 4.41 -2.31 2.73
C MET A 45 5.03 -3.27 3.76
N GLU A 46 6.08 -4.00 3.40
CA GLU A 46 6.81 -4.86 4.34
C GLU A 46 7.45 -4.05 5.47
N TYR A 47 8.07 -2.92 5.13
CA TYR A 47 8.62 -2.03 6.13
C TYR A 47 7.51 -1.49 7.05
N ALA A 48 6.41 -1.05 6.49
CA ALA A 48 5.25 -0.56 7.25
C ALA A 48 4.67 -1.64 8.17
N ALA A 49 4.62 -2.89 7.71
CA ALA A 49 4.17 -4.01 8.53
C ALA A 49 5.09 -4.23 9.74
N LYS A 50 6.40 -4.09 9.56
CA LYS A 50 7.38 -4.16 10.67
C LYS A 50 7.17 -3.02 11.68
N VAL A 51 6.94 -1.81 11.18
CA VAL A 51 6.62 -0.65 12.04
C VAL A 51 5.35 -0.89 12.84
N ALA A 52 4.28 -1.34 12.19
CA ALA A 52 3.00 -1.60 12.84
C ALA A 52 3.11 -2.69 13.92
N LYS A 53 3.90 -3.73 13.66
CA LYS A 53 4.15 -4.78 14.64
C LYS A 53 4.90 -4.25 15.85
N LYS A 54 5.95 -3.46 15.63
CA LYS A 54 6.78 -2.91 16.70
C LYS A 54 6.04 -1.88 17.54
N VAL A 55 5.31 -0.96 16.91
CA VAL A 55 4.68 0.19 17.57
C VAL A 55 3.31 -0.17 18.15
N SER A 56 2.53 -0.98 17.44
CA SER A 56 1.12 -1.24 17.77
C SER A 56 0.80 -2.71 18.03
N GLY A 57 1.78 -3.61 17.90
CA GLY A 57 1.55 -5.05 18.08
C GLY A 57 0.70 -5.69 16.98
N ILE A 58 0.51 -5.00 15.87
CA ILE A 58 -0.27 -5.50 14.73
C ILE A 58 0.61 -6.40 13.89
N ASP A 59 0.21 -7.68 13.74
CA ASP A 59 0.97 -8.68 12.98
C ASP A 59 0.25 -9.02 11.67
N MET A 60 0.59 -8.28 10.61
CA MET A 60 0.06 -8.50 9.26
C MET A 60 1.19 -8.93 8.34
N LYS A 61 0.90 -9.88 7.45
CA LYS A 61 1.83 -10.33 6.42
C LYS A 61 1.54 -9.63 5.11
N ILE A 62 2.56 -9.48 4.28
CA ILE A 62 2.47 -8.87 2.96
C ILE A 62 2.69 -9.94 1.91
N ARG A 63 1.79 -10.01 0.93
CA ARG A 63 1.90 -10.96 -0.18
C ARG A 63 1.94 -10.21 -1.52
N PRO A 64 3.04 -10.33 -2.28
CA PRO A 64 3.12 -9.70 -3.60
C PRO A 64 2.23 -10.45 -4.61
N ILE A 65 1.53 -9.69 -5.44
CA ILE A 65 0.81 -10.20 -6.60
C ILE A 65 1.19 -9.40 -7.85
N LYS A 66 1.07 -10.02 -9.02
CA LYS A 66 1.36 -9.39 -10.30
C LYS A 66 0.11 -8.99 -11.06
N VAL A 67 -0.99 -9.67 -10.81
CA VAL A 67 -2.31 -9.41 -11.41
C VAL A 67 -3.37 -9.55 -10.32
N ILE A 68 -4.49 -8.84 -10.50
CA ILE A 68 -5.56 -8.82 -9.48
C ILE A 68 -6.14 -10.22 -9.21
N SER A 69 -6.21 -11.06 -10.23
CA SER A 69 -6.73 -12.43 -10.09
C SER A 69 -5.93 -13.32 -9.15
N GLU A 70 -4.70 -12.96 -8.82
CA GLU A 70 -3.88 -13.71 -7.87
C GLU A 70 -4.24 -13.40 -6.40
N ALA A 71 -5.00 -12.33 -6.13
CA ALA A 71 -5.34 -11.94 -4.78
C ALA A 71 -6.27 -12.95 -4.11
N ASN A 72 -6.00 -13.27 -2.85
CA ASN A 72 -6.81 -14.20 -2.05
C ASN A 72 -7.77 -13.51 -1.10
N TYR A 73 -7.53 -12.25 -0.78
CA TYR A 73 -8.36 -11.46 0.13
C TYR A 73 -8.53 -12.11 1.52
N GLU A 74 -7.47 -12.73 2.00
CA GLU A 74 -7.44 -13.42 3.28
C GLU A 74 -7.05 -12.48 4.41
N TYR A 75 -7.88 -12.39 5.45
CA TYR A 75 -7.52 -11.59 6.62
C TYR A 75 -6.20 -12.07 7.24
N GLY A 76 -5.35 -11.14 7.62
CA GLY A 76 -4.02 -11.40 8.15
C GLY A 76 -2.90 -11.35 7.11
N VAL A 77 -3.27 -11.37 5.83
CA VAL A 77 -2.32 -11.26 4.71
C VAL A 77 -2.82 -10.18 3.75
N ILE A 78 -2.02 -9.13 3.58
CA ILE A 78 -2.35 -8.03 2.67
C ILE A 78 -1.79 -8.34 1.29
N ASP A 79 -2.68 -8.46 0.30
CA ASP A 79 -2.29 -8.60 -1.10
C ASP A 79 -1.85 -7.24 -1.64
N VAL A 80 -0.63 -7.19 -2.18
CA VAL A 80 -0.06 -5.96 -2.76
C VAL A 80 0.25 -6.20 -4.23
N TYR A 81 -0.45 -5.46 -5.09
CA TYR A 81 -0.11 -5.37 -6.50
C TYR A 81 1.21 -4.59 -6.60
N ASP A 82 2.30 -5.33 -6.81
CA ASP A 82 3.66 -4.82 -6.70
C ASP A 82 4.08 -4.09 -7.97
N MET A 83 4.25 -2.78 -7.87
CA MET A 83 4.65 -1.94 -9.00
C MET A 83 6.16 -1.98 -9.27
N GLY A 84 6.98 -2.36 -8.27
CA GLY A 84 8.43 -2.45 -8.40
C GLY A 84 9.14 -1.11 -8.63
N ILE A 85 8.55 -0.01 -8.20
CA ILE A 85 9.12 1.34 -8.36
C ILE A 85 10.11 1.65 -7.25
N VAL A 86 9.74 1.33 -6.01
CA VAL A 86 10.57 1.54 -4.82
C VAL A 86 11.18 0.22 -4.40
N LYS A 87 12.49 0.18 -4.34
CA LYS A 87 13.23 -1.01 -3.91
C LYS A 87 13.48 -0.97 -2.40
N ALA A 88 13.82 -2.13 -1.84
CA ALA A 88 14.14 -2.21 -0.40
C ALA A 88 15.26 -1.25 0.00
N GLU A 89 16.27 -1.09 -0.85
CA GLU A 89 17.40 -0.17 -0.63
C GLU A 89 17.02 1.32 -0.66
N ASP A 90 15.87 1.65 -1.27
CA ASP A 90 15.38 3.03 -1.30
C ASP A 90 14.65 3.40 0.01
N ILE A 91 14.32 2.43 0.84
CA ILE A 91 13.65 2.66 2.12
C ILE A 91 14.65 3.22 3.12
N PRO A 92 14.49 4.46 3.60
CA PRO A 92 15.49 5.14 4.42
C PRO A 92 15.38 4.76 5.90
N GLY A 93 15.13 3.53 6.21
CA GLY A 93 15.01 3.04 7.57
C GLY A 93 15.80 1.76 7.76
N ASP A 94 16.09 1.45 9.02
CA ASP A 94 16.72 0.20 9.40
C ASP A 94 15.62 -0.88 9.53
N PRO A 95 15.61 -1.91 8.68
CA PRO A 95 14.60 -2.96 8.76
C PRO A 95 14.67 -3.77 10.05
N GLU A 96 15.83 -3.77 10.73
CA GLU A 96 16.00 -4.44 12.03
C GLU A 96 15.53 -3.56 13.19
N ASN A 97 15.41 -2.25 12.96
CA ASN A 97 14.90 -1.29 13.95
C ASN A 97 13.92 -0.31 13.29
N PRO A 98 12.79 -0.81 12.79
CA PRO A 98 11.86 0.01 12.01
C PRO A 98 11.24 1.13 12.84
N LYS A 99 11.14 2.31 12.23
CA LYS A 99 10.51 3.49 12.83
C LYS A 99 9.49 4.07 11.87
N PRO A 100 8.44 4.72 12.38
CA PRO A 100 7.48 5.43 11.54
C PRO A 100 8.19 6.45 10.65
N PHE A 101 7.72 6.58 9.41
CA PHE A 101 8.26 7.55 8.47
C PHE A 101 7.80 8.98 8.76
N GLY A 102 8.63 9.90 8.42
CA GLY A 102 8.40 11.33 8.49
C GLY A 102 9.51 12.06 7.75
N LEU A 103 9.85 11.58 6.56
CA LEU A 103 11.09 11.95 5.87
C LEU A 103 10.96 13.12 4.90
N GLY A 104 9.79 13.71 4.81
CA GLY A 104 9.57 14.80 3.86
C GLY A 104 9.39 14.31 2.42
N ALA A 105 9.21 15.28 1.53
CA ALA A 105 8.93 15.02 0.13
C ALA A 105 10.21 14.63 -0.64
N THR A 106 10.09 13.61 -1.50
CA THR A 106 11.15 13.19 -2.42
C THR A 106 10.59 13.02 -3.84
N ALA A 107 11.43 13.20 -4.85
CA ALA A 107 11.03 12.99 -6.24
C ALA A 107 10.60 11.54 -6.49
N LEU A 108 11.34 10.57 -5.96
CA LEU A 108 10.99 9.15 -6.09
C LEU A 108 9.64 8.84 -5.42
N GLY A 109 9.41 9.38 -4.22
CA GLY A 109 8.12 9.20 -3.53
C GLY A 109 6.95 9.80 -4.30
N GLY A 110 7.14 10.98 -4.87
CA GLY A 110 6.14 11.64 -5.69
C GLY A 110 5.83 10.88 -6.97
N GLU A 111 6.83 10.41 -7.67
CA GLU A 111 6.67 9.60 -8.88
C GLU A 111 5.94 8.30 -8.56
N ALA A 112 6.36 7.60 -7.52
CA ALA A 112 5.74 6.35 -7.12
C ALA A 112 4.26 6.56 -6.75
N ALA A 113 3.97 7.55 -5.91
CA ALA A 113 2.60 7.86 -5.50
C ALA A 113 1.70 8.17 -6.70
N PHE A 114 2.20 8.92 -7.67
CA PHE A 114 1.49 9.24 -8.91
C PHE A 114 1.20 7.96 -9.72
N GLN A 115 2.20 7.10 -9.89
CA GLN A 115 2.05 5.85 -10.64
C GLN A 115 1.03 4.90 -9.99
N TYR A 116 0.95 4.86 -8.67
CA TYR A 116 -0.06 4.05 -7.97
C TYR A 116 -1.47 4.54 -8.28
N VAL A 117 -1.69 5.84 -8.31
CA VAL A 117 -2.99 6.43 -8.65
C VAL A 117 -3.35 6.12 -10.11
N VAL A 118 -2.41 6.28 -11.03
CA VAL A 118 -2.63 5.94 -12.45
C VAL A 118 -3.04 4.47 -12.59
N LYS A 119 -2.33 3.56 -11.91
CA LYS A 119 -2.64 2.14 -11.97
C LYS A 119 -4.02 1.81 -11.38
N VAL A 120 -4.38 2.41 -10.27
CA VAL A 120 -5.71 2.22 -9.65
C VAL A 120 -6.81 2.65 -10.64
N ILE A 121 -6.63 3.76 -11.32
CA ILE A 121 -7.60 4.24 -12.32
C ILE A 121 -7.68 3.26 -13.49
N GLU A 122 -6.54 2.80 -14.01
CA GLU A 122 -6.50 1.81 -15.10
C GLU A 122 -7.25 0.53 -14.71
N LEU A 123 -7.02 0.00 -13.52
CA LEU A 123 -7.67 -1.21 -13.04
C LEU A 123 -9.18 -1.03 -12.87
N ALA A 124 -9.60 0.14 -12.40
CA ALA A 124 -11.03 0.48 -12.26
C ALA A 124 -11.70 0.59 -13.63
N MET A 125 -11.06 1.25 -14.59
CA MET A 125 -11.59 1.38 -15.96
C MET A 125 -11.64 0.05 -16.69
N ALA A 126 -10.71 -0.85 -16.41
CA ALA A 126 -10.72 -2.22 -16.97
C ALA A 126 -11.74 -3.13 -16.29
N GLY A 127 -12.42 -2.68 -15.22
CA GLY A 127 -13.38 -3.49 -14.48
C GLY A 127 -12.75 -4.52 -13.55
N GLU A 128 -11.45 -4.46 -13.31
CA GLU A 128 -10.76 -5.42 -12.44
C GLU A 128 -10.95 -5.12 -10.95
N ILE A 129 -11.25 -3.87 -10.61
CA ILE A 129 -11.63 -3.44 -9.26
C ILE A 129 -12.93 -2.64 -9.33
N ALA A 130 -13.73 -2.69 -8.26
CA ALA A 130 -15.05 -2.07 -8.23
C ALA A 130 -15.03 -0.62 -7.71
N ALA A 131 -14.07 -0.31 -6.85
CA ALA A 131 -13.93 1.01 -6.24
C ALA A 131 -12.46 1.30 -5.93
N THR A 132 -12.14 2.59 -5.76
CA THR A 132 -10.79 3.06 -5.44
C THR A 132 -10.78 3.84 -4.14
N LEU A 133 -9.68 3.70 -3.39
CA LEU A 133 -9.38 4.50 -2.22
C LEU A 133 -7.95 5.01 -2.37
N THR A 134 -7.73 6.31 -2.21
CA THR A 134 -6.40 6.91 -2.32
C THR A 134 -5.92 7.36 -0.96
N ASN A 135 -4.75 6.87 -0.55
CA ASN A 135 -4.06 7.38 0.64
C ASN A 135 -3.46 8.76 0.40
N ALA A 136 -3.00 9.38 1.48
CA ALA A 136 -2.44 10.72 1.44
C ALA A 136 -1.28 10.84 0.43
N LEU A 137 -1.35 11.87 -0.40
CA LEU A 137 -0.33 12.22 -1.38
C LEU A 137 0.36 13.50 -0.96
N SER A 138 1.66 13.58 -1.15
CA SER A 138 2.41 14.82 -1.01
C SER A 138 2.39 15.56 -2.35
N LYS A 139 1.68 16.70 -2.41
CA LYS A 139 1.68 17.55 -3.61
C LYS A 139 3.08 18.06 -3.95
N GLU A 140 3.87 18.38 -2.91
CA GLU A 140 5.26 18.79 -3.08
C GLU A 140 6.09 17.68 -3.73
N ALA A 141 5.99 16.44 -3.25
CA ALA A 141 6.72 15.30 -3.81
C ALA A 141 6.33 15.02 -5.26
N ILE A 142 5.04 15.10 -5.59
CA ILE A 142 4.55 14.92 -6.96
C ILE A 142 5.12 15.99 -7.88
N ASN A 143 5.19 17.24 -7.43
CA ASN A 143 5.75 18.34 -8.22
C ASN A 143 7.28 18.24 -8.41
N MET A 144 7.98 17.51 -7.55
CA MET A 144 9.42 17.25 -7.67
C MET A 144 9.74 16.15 -8.70
N ALA A 145 8.76 15.34 -9.05
CA ALA A 145 8.96 14.19 -9.94
C ALA A 145 9.00 14.58 -11.44
#